data_f59edc26f218c4e5aae848b2dc76ba7f
#
_entry.id   f59edc26f218c4e5aae848b2dc76ba7f
#
_cell.length_a   1.000
_cell.length_b   1.000
_cell.length_c   1.000
_cell.angle_alpha   90.00
_cell.angle_beta   90.00
_cell.angle_gamma   90.00
#
_symmetry.space_group_name_H-M   'P 1'
#
loop_
_entity.id
_entity.type
_entity.pdbx_description
1 polymer ?
#
loop_
_entity_poly.entity_id
_entity_poly.type
_entity_poly.pdbx_seq_one_letter_code
_entity_poly.pdbx_strand_id
1 'polypeptide(L)'
;MKKLFALMIALVMVMVVVSATAASITIKSTAGDDVATDTTVYTYYKILEAEIEDATKVTVDEGTGESTAATSGEDTPRVSYYVTTQARATALADTGLFTVTKAADENKWFVALTDSSTTGETIATALNGIKDSFESGTFAQTEPGGTATKDGLTPGYYLITSTLGDVLAVQTLADITINTKNDYPTVDKTIPATDKSAQIGDTITYTITVNVPESACDEIVVTDTMTEGLTFNSITSVKNDEADVDNTFAKTDDQHFTITFDKETIEANKGKTITIIYTAILNEKAVVDAADDNDADAASNDNTVKINYGNNFESKPVTVETDTQKFTFDKVDGADQTKLPGAVFELQREGTALELIEVAAGETYRIATAEEIADESITTVTEITTTGKVITINGVDGDVTYQLVETQAPTGYNMPETTSTDAKPATDNTLEITIENNKGTVLPSTGGMGTTIFYVIGGLLIIGAGIVLVARRKAHD
;
A
#
# COMPACT_ATOMS: atom_id res chain seq x y z
N MET A 1 35.67 0.11 -2.24
CA MET A 1 36.00 1.15 -3.25
C MET A 1 34.86 2.15 -3.24
N LYS A 2 35.13 3.31 -2.71
CA LYS A 2 34.18 4.40 -2.52
C LYS A 2 33.72 4.86 -3.90
N LYS A 3 32.46 4.62 -4.28
CA LYS A 3 31.82 5.27 -5.40
C LYS A 3 30.98 6.42 -4.87
N LEU A 4 31.51 7.54 -5.11
CA LEU A 4 31.12 8.92 -4.97
C LEU A 4 29.72 9.21 -5.52
N PHE A 5 29.03 10.05 -4.80
CA PHE A 5 27.84 10.82 -5.17
C PHE A 5 27.96 11.40 -6.56
N ALA A 6 27.05 11.03 -7.46
CA ALA A 6 26.90 11.70 -8.72
C ALA A 6 25.76 12.72 -8.61
N LEU A 7 26.08 13.95 -8.25
CA LEU A 7 25.21 15.10 -8.49
C LEU A 7 25.10 15.27 -10.01
N MET A 8 24.01 14.81 -10.60
CA MET A 8 23.80 14.92 -12.05
C MET A 8 22.96 16.18 -12.33
N ILE A 9 23.62 17.26 -12.69
CA ILE A 9 23.01 18.51 -13.14
C ILE A 9 22.54 18.33 -14.58
N ALA A 10 21.26 18.55 -14.85
CA ALA A 10 20.73 18.56 -16.22
C ALA A 10 20.99 19.92 -16.88
N LEU A 11 21.65 19.89 -18.01
CA LEU A 11 22.06 21.06 -18.82
C LEU A 11 20.85 21.64 -19.56
N VAL A 12 20.50 22.91 -19.28
CA VAL A 12 19.66 23.73 -20.17
C VAL A 12 20.38 25.06 -20.39
N MET A 13 20.73 25.35 -21.64
CA MET A 13 21.47 26.55 -22.01
C MET A 13 20.51 27.68 -22.41
N VAL A 14 20.47 28.77 -21.62
CA VAL A 14 19.77 30.02 -22.00
C VAL A 14 20.75 31.17 -21.95
N MET A 15 20.86 31.93 -23.05
CA MET A 15 21.67 33.13 -23.12
C MET A 15 20.93 34.32 -22.46
N VAL A 16 21.45 34.83 -21.35
CA VAL A 16 20.96 36.06 -20.74
C VAL A 16 22.04 37.11 -20.74
N VAL A 17 21.76 38.29 -21.29
CA VAL A 17 22.65 39.48 -21.24
C VAL A 17 22.41 40.20 -19.93
N VAL A 18 23.45 40.31 -19.11
CA VAL A 18 23.37 40.81 -17.72
C VAL A 18 23.80 42.28 -17.62
N SER A 19 22.96 43.10 -17.04
CA SER A 19 23.34 44.34 -16.41
C SER A 19 23.63 44.07 -14.91
N ALA A 20 24.60 44.75 -14.31
CA ALA A 20 25.08 44.57 -12.93
C ALA A 20 24.02 44.89 -11.85
N THR A 21 22.81 44.39 -11.99
CA THR A 21 21.69 44.52 -11.05
C THR A 21 21.47 43.19 -10.34
N ALA A 22 20.87 43.27 -9.17
CA ALA A 22 20.57 42.10 -8.31
C ALA A 22 20.14 40.84 -9.08
N ALA A 23 20.81 39.74 -8.82
CA ALA A 23 20.54 38.45 -9.41
C ALA A 23 19.54 37.66 -8.56
N SER A 24 18.89 36.69 -9.16
CA SER A 24 18.02 35.71 -8.47
C SER A 24 18.60 34.30 -8.56
N ILE A 25 18.39 33.51 -7.51
CA ILE A 25 18.58 32.08 -7.54
C ILE A 25 17.21 31.43 -7.41
N THR A 26 16.84 30.62 -8.38
CA THR A 26 15.61 29.83 -8.38
C THR A 26 15.98 28.35 -8.30
N ILE A 27 15.44 27.67 -7.29
CA ILE A 27 15.62 26.24 -7.10
C ILE A 27 14.28 25.59 -7.49
N LYS A 28 14.30 24.71 -8.48
CA LYS A 28 13.13 23.90 -8.90
C LYS A 28 13.30 22.50 -8.33
N SER A 29 12.39 22.11 -7.46
CA SER A 29 12.25 20.73 -7.03
C SER A 29 11.76 19.88 -8.20
N THR A 30 12.32 18.69 -8.36
CA THR A 30 11.82 17.66 -9.28
C THR A 30 11.11 16.55 -8.52
N ALA A 31 10.63 16.83 -7.29
CA ALA A 31 9.77 15.93 -6.54
C ALA A 31 8.58 15.56 -7.44
N GLY A 32 8.40 14.26 -7.68
CA GLY A 32 7.34 13.75 -8.53
C GLY A 32 5.96 13.89 -7.88
N ASP A 33 4.95 13.34 -8.54
CA ASP A 33 3.56 13.37 -8.07
C ASP A 33 3.32 12.57 -6.77
N ASP A 34 4.33 11.83 -6.26
CA ASP A 34 4.22 10.95 -5.08
C ASP A 34 4.44 11.67 -3.74
N VAL A 35 4.58 12.99 -3.77
CA VAL A 35 4.79 13.83 -2.57
C VAL A 35 3.49 14.47 -2.13
N ALA A 36 3.11 14.25 -0.85
CA ALA A 36 1.97 14.92 -0.22
C ALA A 36 2.38 16.22 0.47
N THR A 37 3.53 16.20 1.14
CA THR A 37 4.07 17.35 1.88
C THR A 37 5.57 17.43 1.68
N ASP A 38 6.08 18.60 1.30
CA ASP A 38 7.49 18.93 1.23
C ASP A 38 7.70 20.32 1.86
N THR A 39 8.32 20.35 3.03
CA THR A 39 8.71 21.58 3.73
C THR A 39 10.21 21.77 3.73
N THR A 40 10.90 21.26 2.69
CA THR A 40 12.34 21.41 2.53
C THR A 40 12.73 22.88 2.57
N VAL A 41 13.67 23.22 3.45
CA VAL A 41 14.21 24.57 3.56
C VAL A 41 15.57 24.62 2.87
N TYR A 42 15.68 25.49 1.89
CA TYR A 42 16.96 25.81 1.27
C TYR A 42 17.58 27.03 1.95
N THR A 43 18.86 26.90 2.32
CA THR A 43 19.62 27.97 2.94
C THR A 43 20.80 28.35 2.05
N TYR A 44 20.94 29.63 1.74
CA TYR A 44 22.15 30.13 1.04
C TYR A 44 23.13 30.74 2.01
N TYR A 45 24.42 30.63 1.69
CA TYR A 45 25.54 31.29 2.36
C TYR A 45 26.32 32.04 1.31
N LYS A 46 26.47 33.33 1.49
CA LYS A 46 27.30 34.16 0.58
C LYS A 46 28.78 34.02 0.92
N ILE A 47 29.48 33.18 0.16
CA ILE A 47 30.88 32.85 0.40
C ILE A 47 31.80 33.94 -0.10
N LEU A 48 31.63 34.38 -1.37
CA LEU A 48 32.49 35.41 -1.99
C LEU A 48 31.63 36.52 -2.59
N GLU A 49 32.12 37.75 -2.51
CA GLU A 49 31.71 38.86 -3.32
C GLU A 49 32.35 38.73 -4.70
N ALA A 50 31.65 39.19 -5.76
CA ALA A 50 32.20 39.28 -7.09
C ALA A 50 32.26 40.74 -7.58
N GLU A 51 33.37 41.11 -8.20
CA GLU A 51 33.56 42.38 -8.89
C GLU A 51 33.76 42.07 -10.38
N ILE A 52 32.93 42.68 -11.25
CA ILE A 52 32.85 42.39 -12.67
C ILE A 52 33.31 43.65 -13.42
N GLU A 53 34.35 43.53 -14.23
CA GLU A 53 34.93 44.67 -14.97
C GLU A 53 33.99 45.18 -16.08
N ASP A 54 33.22 44.28 -16.72
CA ASP A 54 32.18 44.62 -17.71
C ASP A 54 30.98 43.64 -17.61
N ALA A 55 30.00 44.06 -16.86
CA ALA A 55 28.81 43.22 -16.58
C ALA A 55 27.94 42.91 -17.82
N THR A 56 28.11 43.66 -18.92
CA THR A 56 27.31 43.43 -20.14
C THR A 56 27.77 42.21 -20.96
N LYS A 57 28.92 41.64 -20.61
CA LYS A 57 29.56 40.54 -21.33
C LYS A 57 29.54 39.20 -20.60
N VAL A 58 28.81 39.11 -19.51
CA VAL A 58 28.67 37.84 -18.77
C VAL A 58 27.56 36.97 -19.36
N THR A 59 27.95 35.78 -19.79
CA THR A 59 26.97 34.72 -20.13
C THR A 59 27.05 33.62 -19.07
N VAL A 60 25.89 33.14 -18.56
CA VAL A 60 25.80 32.09 -17.55
C VAL A 60 25.18 30.84 -18.17
N ASP A 61 25.80 29.70 -17.96
CA ASP A 61 25.22 28.41 -18.26
C ASP A 61 24.27 28.04 -17.12
N GLU A 62 22.98 28.04 -17.38
CA GLU A 62 21.93 27.72 -16.38
C GLU A 62 21.97 26.26 -15.91
N GLY A 63 22.72 25.37 -16.55
CA GLY A 63 22.80 23.97 -16.16
C GLY A 63 23.92 23.65 -15.19
N THR A 64 25.05 24.35 -15.27
CA THR A 64 26.23 24.10 -14.41
C THR A 64 26.46 25.17 -13.35
N GLY A 65 25.79 26.33 -13.46
CA GLY A 65 26.10 27.48 -12.65
C GLY A 65 27.50 28.07 -12.98
N GLU A 66 28.16 27.57 -14.02
CA GLU A 66 29.42 28.08 -14.48
C GLU A 66 29.20 29.25 -15.44
N SER A 67 29.87 30.37 -15.18
CA SER A 67 29.98 31.45 -16.15
C SER A 67 30.95 31.03 -17.24
N THR A 68 30.47 30.79 -18.44
CA THR A 68 31.35 30.66 -19.60
C THR A 68 31.70 32.06 -20.11
N ALA A 69 32.95 32.43 -19.94
CA ALA A 69 33.50 33.51 -20.70
C ALA A 69 33.39 33.20 -22.19
N ALA A 70 32.99 34.19 -23.00
CA ALA A 70 32.95 34.03 -24.45
C ALA A 70 34.31 33.51 -24.93
N THR A 71 34.29 32.36 -25.60
CA THR A 71 35.53 31.76 -26.14
C THR A 71 36.08 32.62 -27.25
N SER A 72 37.28 33.16 -26.99
CA SER A 72 38.19 33.86 -27.93
C SER A 72 37.93 35.34 -28.20
N GLY A 73 38.82 36.18 -27.72
CA GLY A 73 38.97 37.57 -28.09
C GLY A 73 39.06 38.52 -26.89
N GLU A 74 39.42 39.76 -27.10
CA GLU A 74 39.59 40.82 -26.09
C GLU A 74 38.31 41.18 -25.27
N ASP A 75 37.21 40.37 -25.35
CA ASP A 75 35.88 40.68 -24.86
C ASP A 75 35.39 39.80 -23.70
N THR A 76 36.26 39.03 -23.03
CA THR A 76 35.86 38.25 -21.85
C THR A 76 35.76 39.13 -20.60
N PRO A 77 34.58 39.17 -19.90
CA PRO A 77 34.50 39.91 -18.65
C PRO A 77 35.47 39.32 -17.62
N ARG A 78 36.18 40.17 -16.93
CA ARG A 78 37.03 39.73 -15.83
C ARG A 78 36.23 39.77 -14.54
N VAL A 79 36.17 38.65 -13.86
CA VAL A 79 35.50 38.51 -12.56
C VAL A 79 36.57 38.30 -11.50
N SER A 80 36.56 39.14 -10.47
CA SER A 80 37.41 39.00 -9.30
C SER A 80 36.58 38.68 -8.07
N TYR A 81 36.89 37.57 -7.39
CA TYR A 81 36.24 37.16 -6.16
C TYR A 81 37.04 37.64 -4.93
N TYR A 82 36.30 38.10 -3.90
CA TYR A 82 36.92 38.58 -2.68
C TYR A 82 36.03 38.41 -1.45
N VAL A 83 36.60 38.51 -0.26
CA VAL A 83 35.91 38.67 1.02
C VAL A 83 36.32 39.95 1.70
N THR A 84 35.48 40.48 2.59
CA THR A 84 35.65 41.80 3.22
C THR A 84 36.13 41.72 4.66
N THR A 85 36.37 40.55 5.22
CA THR A 85 36.84 40.36 6.59
C THR A 85 38.01 39.37 6.67
N GLN A 86 38.94 39.65 7.58
CA GLN A 86 40.08 38.79 7.89
C GLN A 86 39.60 37.36 8.30
N ALA A 87 38.54 37.28 9.09
CA ALA A 87 38.01 35.98 9.58
C ALA A 87 37.60 35.09 8.43
N ARG A 88 36.81 35.60 7.46
CA ARG A 88 36.39 34.86 6.24
C ARG A 88 37.60 34.50 5.38
N ALA A 89 38.57 35.41 5.24
CA ALA A 89 39.79 35.14 4.51
C ALA A 89 40.58 33.97 5.11
N THR A 90 40.72 33.96 6.44
CA THR A 90 41.38 32.86 7.16
C THR A 90 40.63 31.55 7.02
N ALA A 91 39.29 31.53 7.21
CA ALA A 91 38.50 30.35 7.07
C ALA A 91 38.63 29.70 5.67
N LEU A 92 38.66 30.50 4.61
CA LEU A 92 38.89 30.02 3.24
C LEU A 92 40.30 29.46 3.05
N ALA A 93 41.33 30.16 3.52
CA ALA A 93 42.72 29.71 3.41
C ALA A 93 42.97 28.40 4.15
N ASP A 94 42.36 28.22 5.32
CA ASP A 94 42.46 27.00 6.15
C ASP A 94 41.89 25.75 5.50
N THR A 95 41.00 25.89 4.48
CA THR A 95 40.55 24.76 3.68
C THR A 95 41.62 24.13 2.80
N GLY A 96 42.70 24.90 2.52
CA GLY A 96 43.76 24.51 1.58
C GLY A 96 43.37 24.57 0.10
N LEU A 97 42.10 24.86 -0.22
CA LEU A 97 41.59 24.90 -1.59
C LEU A 97 41.72 26.31 -2.22
N PHE A 98 41.85 27.33 -1.39
CA PHE A 98 41.87 28.74 -1.85
C PHE A 98 43.17 29.44 -1.50
N THR A 99 43.69 30.13 -2.47
CA THR A 99 44.76 31.13 -2.27
C THR A 99 44.10 32.47 -1.99
N VAL A 100 44.46 33.10 -0.87
CA VAL A 100 43.86 34.35 -0.42
C VAL A 100 44.95 35.43 -0.35
N THR A 101 44.73 36.52 -1.09
CA THR A 101 45.71 37.64 -1.19
C THR A 101 45.07 38.95 -0.73
N LYS A 102 45.64 39.60 0.28
CA LYS A 102 45.16 40.91 0.78
C LYS A 102 45.48 42.03 -0.20
N ALA A 103 44.46 42.85 -0.51
CA ALA A 103 44.65 44.08 -1.25
C ALA A 103 45.48 45.12 -0.42
N ALA A 104 46.31 45.95 -1.10
CA ALA A 104 47.23 46.86 -0.42
C ALA A 104 46.50 47.96 0.36
N ASP A 105 45.40 48.50 -0.18
CA ASP A 105 44.75 49.72 0.32
C ASP A 105 43.30 49.57 0.72
N GLU A 106 42.76 48.33 0.75
CA GLU A 106 41.37 48.06 1.03
C GLU A 106 41.17 46.90 2.03
N ASN A 107 40.02 46.87 2.71
CA ASN A 107 39.62 45.73 3.50
C ASN A 107 39.04 44.63 2.57
N LYS A 108 39.84 44.25 1.58
CA LYS A 108 39.54 43.20 0.61
C LYS A 108 40.61 42.12 0.63
N TRP A 109 40.20 40.89 0.53
CA TRP A 109 41.07 39.73 0.34
C TRP A 109 40.57 38.99 -0.91
N PHE A 110 41.34 39.10 -1.98
CA PHE A 110 41.05 38.37 -3.23
C PHE A 110 41.27 36.89 -3.04
N VAL A 111 40.34 36.10 -3.61
CA VAL A 111 40.27 34.65 -3.46
C VAL A 111 40.32 33.99 -4.84
N ALA A 112 41.21 33.02 -4.98
CA ALA A 112 41.30 32.18 -6.17
C ALA A 112 41.47 30.72 -5.76
N LEU A 113 41.04 29.78 -6.63
CA LEU A 113 41.35 28.38 -6.41
C LEU A 113 42.85 28.14 -6.48
N THR A 114 43.39 27.35 -5.58
CA THR A 114 44.79 26.93 -5.57
C THR A 114 45.09 26.00 -6.75
N ASP A 115 44.12 25.14 -7.09
CA ASP A 115 44.15 24.27 -8.24
C ASP A 115 42.84 24.41 -9.02
N SER A 116 42.95 24.90 -10.28
CA SER A 116 41.79 25.08 -11.17
C SER A 116 41.10 23.78 -11.61
N SER A 117 41.69 22.62 -11.35
CA SER A 117 41.10 21.30 -11.60
C SER A 117 40.24 20.79 -10.44
N THR A 118 40.10 21.56 -9.34
CA THR A 118 39.26 21.21 -8.19
C THR A 118 37.82 21.11 -8.62
N THR A 119 37.17 20.00 -8.31
CA THR A 119 35.75 19.77 -8.67
C THR A 119 34.82 20.61 -7.83
N GLY A 120 33.65 20.97 -8.37
CA GLY A 120 32.60 21.71 -7.66
C GLY A 120 32.14 20.97 -6.39
N GLU A 121 32.11 19.66 -6.39
CA GLU A 121 31.77 18.81 -5.22
C GLU A 121 32.81 18.98 -4.08
N THR A 122 34.11 18.96 -4.42
CA THR A 122 35.17 19.17 -3.45
C THR A 122 35.07 20.57 -2.84
N ILE A 123 34.80 21.59 -3.65
CA ILE A 123 34.59 22.96 -3.22
C ILE A 123 33.38 23.05 -2.29
N ALA A 124 32.21 22.49 -2.70
CA ALA A 124 31.00 22.56 -1.92
C ALA A 124 31.16 21.86 -0.56
N THR A 125 31.81 20.69 -0.52
CA THR A 125 32.10 19.96 0.72
C THR A 125 33.00 20.79 1.68
N ALA A 126 34.04 21.39 1.18
CA ALA A 126 34.92 22.19 2.00
C ALA A 126 34.22 23.46 2.52
N LEU A 127 33.45 24.14 1.67
CA LEU A 127 32.68 25.33 2.06
C LEU A 127 31.59 25.01 3.08
N ASN A 128 30.97 23.83 3.00
CA ASN A 128 30.00 23.36 3.98
C ASN A 128 30.61 23.22 5.39
N GLY A 129 31.89 22.85 5.47
CA GLY A 129 32.63 22.78 6.75
C GLY A 129 32.87 24.14 7.42
N ILE A 130 32.82 25.25 6.66
CA ILE A 130 33.14 26.61 7.16
C ILE A 130 31.96 27.59 7.00
N LYS A 131 30.81 27.15 6.55
CA LYS A 131 29.64 27.97 6.17
C LYS A 131 29.19 28.97 7.25
N ASP A 132 29.31 28.57 8.51
CA ASP A 132 28.84 29.36 9.66
C ASP A 132 29.64 30.66 9.85
N SER A 133 30.77 30.82 9.14
CA SER A 133 31.57 32.06 9.08
C SER A 133 31.00 33.09 8.10
N PHE A 134 29.96 32.75 7.34
CA PHE A 134 29.45 33.57 6.23
C PHE A 134 28.00 34.01 6.47
N GLU A 135 27.62 35.06 5.74
CA GLU A 135 26.23 35.55 5.76
C GLU A 135 25.28 34.55 5.10
N SER A 136 24.17 34.30 5.75
CA SER A 136 23.19 33.33 5.29
C SER A 136 21.77 33.88 5.26
N GLY A 137 20.89 33.20 4.51
CA GLY A 137 19.47 33.43 4.50
C GLY A 137 18.76 32.25 3.85
N THR A 138 17.43 32.24 3.91
CA THR A 138 16.61 31.17 3.39
C THR A 138 15.89 31.56 2.09
N PHE A 139 15.54 30.54 1.30
CA PHE A 139 14.68 30.69 0.15
C PHE A 139 13.22 30.58 0.58
N ALA A 140 12.35 31.36 -0.07
CA ALA A 140 10.91 31.19 0.07
C ALA A 140 10.44 30.10 -0.89
N GLN A 141 9.85 29.04 -0.35
CA GLN A 141 9.17 28.00 -1.12
C GLN A 141 7.68 28.33 -1.24
N THR A 142 7.09 28.14 -2.40
CA THR A 142 5.71 28.56 -2.68
C THR A 142 4.68 27.47 -2.40
N GLU A 143 5.07 26.20 -2.57
CA GLU A 143 4.21 25.02 -2.35
C GLU A 143 5.05 23.73 -2.23
N PRO A 144 4.51 22.63 -1.70
CA PRO A 144 5.22 21.35 -1.60
C PRO A 144 5.74 20.88 -2.97
N GLY A 145 7.01 20.51 -3.05
CA GLY A 145 7.64 20.14 -4.32
C GLY A 145 7.80 21.31 -5.31
N GLY A 146 7.48 22.52 -4.89
CA GLY A 146 7.47 23.71 -5.72
C GLY A 146 8.82 24.40 -5.89
N THR A 147 8.77 25.58 -6.47
CA THR A 147 9.94 26.41 -6.73
C THR A 147 10.29 27.24 -5.50
N ALA A 148 11.57 27.25 -5.09
CA ALA A 148 12.10 28.14 -4.07
C ALA A 148 12.95 29.23 -4.73
N THR A 149 12.61 30.52 -4.50
CA THR A 149 13.31 31.64 -5.16
C THR A 149 13.86 32.61 -4.13
N LYS A 150 15.05 33.12 -4.40
CA LYS A 150 15.65 34.24 -3.68
C LYS A 150 16.07 35.31 -4.65
N ASP A 151 15.41 36.45 -4.60
CA ASP A 151 15.71 37.65 -5.38
C ASP A 151 16.65 38.59 -4.62
N GLY A 152 17.22 39.52 -5.37
CA GLY A 152 17.99 40.63 -4.82
C GLY A 152 19.39 40.24 -4.34
N LEU A 153 19.93 39.12 -4.80
CA LEU A 153 21.29 38.71 -4.48
C LEU A 153 22.31 39.54 -5.25
N THR A 154 23.36 39.96 -4.59
CA THR A 154 24.47 40.61 -5.27
C THR A 154 25.36 39.57 -5.95
N PRO A 155 26.06 39.93 -7.06
CA PRO A 155 26.97 39.00 -7.72
C PRO A 155 27.99 38.40 -6.74
N GLY A 156 28.21 37.08 -6.87
CA GLY A 156 29.10 36.39 -5.93
C GLY A 156 29.17 34.89 -6.13
N TYR A 157 29.75 34.23 -5.15
CA TYR A 157 29.79 32.77 -5.06
C TYR A 157 29.00 32.32 -3.83
N TYR A 158 28.04 31.48 -4.01
CA TYR A 158 27.11 31.06 -2.98
C TYR A 158 27.20 29.56 -2.73
N LEU A 159 27.11 29.17 -1.48
CA LEU A 159 26.86 27.82 -1.07
C LEU A 159 25.36 27.69 -0.75
N ILE A 160 24.70 26.67 -1.26
CA ILE A 160 23.32 26.38 -0.97
C ILE A 160 23.24 25.01 -0.29
N THR A 161 22.52 24.93 0.80
CA THR A 161 22.26 23.69 1.52
C THR A 161 20.75 23.47 1.62
N SER A 162 20.33 22.21 1.68
CA SER A 162 18.93 21.85 1.99
C SER A 162 18.82 21.11 3.30
N THR A 163 17.62 21.07 3.88
CA THR A 163 17.31 20.21 5.04
C THR A 163 17.33 18.72 4.67
N LEU A 164 17.37 18.40 3.39
CA LEU A 164 17.55 17.03 2.87
C LEU A 164 19.03 16.62 2.76
N GLY A 165 19.96 17.51 3.11
CA GLY A 165 21.40 17.24 3.07
C GLY A 165 22.10 17.60 1.77
N ASP A 166 21.41 18.16 0.78
CA ASP A 166 22.04 18.64 -0.45
C ASP A 166 22.98 19.80 -0.16
N VAL A 167 24.12 19.80 -0.84
CA VAL A 167 25.11 20.89 -0.78
C VAL A 167 25.55 21.21 -2.20
N LEU A 168 25.36 22.47 -2.60
CA LEU A 168 25.69 22.94 -3.93
C LEU A 168 26.42 24.29 -3.83
N ALA A 169 27.53 24.46 -4.55
CA ALA A 169 28.23 25.72 -4.68
C ALA A 169 27.94 26.29 -6.09
N VAL A 170 27.46 27.54 -6.12
CA VAL A 170 27.08 28.20 -7.38
C VAL A 170 27.64 29.59 -7.51
N GLN A 171 28.04 29.95 -8.72
CA GLN A 171 28.39 31.29 -9.10
C GLN A 171 27.14 32.05 -9.56
N THR A 172 26.83 33.15 -8.92
CA THR A 172 25.67 33.99 -9.24
C THR A 172 26.14 35.35 -9.76
N LEU A 173 26.28 35.43 -11.05
CA LEU A 173 26.57 36.69 -11.76
C LEU A 173 25.34 37.25 -12.46
N ALA A 174 24.31 36.44 -12.61
CA ALA A 174 23.01 36.69 -13.22
C ALA A 174 21.96 35.80 -12.56
N ASP A 175 20.70 35.93 -13.04
CA ASP A 175 19.61 35.01 -12.65
C ASP A 175 19.94 33.57 -13.06
N ILE A 176 19.90 32.67 -12.12
CA ILE A 176 20.16 31.24 -12.35
C ILE A 176 19.00 30.40 -11.88
N THR A 177 18.76 29.30 -12.58
CA THR A 177 17.81 28.27 -12.17
C THR A 177 18.55 26.96 -11.94
N ILE A 178 18.38 26.41 -10.76
CA ILE A 178 18.95 25.13 -10.33
C ILE A 178 17.81 24.13 -10.33
N ASN A 179 17.91 23.08 -11.11
CA ASN A 179 16.99 21.95 -11.04
C ASN A 179 17.59 20.96 -10.05
N THR A 180 17.00 20.83 -8.86
CA THR A 180 17.41 19.80 -7.94
C THR A 180 16.75 18.50 -8.38
N LYS A 181 17.52 17.44 -8.48
CA LYS A 181 16.98 16.08 -8.45
C LYS A 181 16.91 15.70 -6.98
N ASN A 182 15.84 16.09 -6.33
CA ASN A 182 15.56 15.57 -5.00
C ASN A 182 15.10 14.13 -5.20
N ASP A 183 16.01 13.19 -4.98
CA ASP A 183 15.65 11.78 -4.91
C ASP A 183 15.02 11.58 -3.54
N TYR A 184 13.68 11.62 -3.48
CA TYR A 184 12.93 11.28 -2.28
C TYR A 184 12.77 9.76 -2.18
N PRO A 185 12.74 9.20 -0.96
CA PRO A 185 12.34 7.83 -0.79
C PRO A 185 10.90 7.64 -1.28
N THR A 186 10.65 6.53 -1.95
CA THR A 186 9.31 6.15 -2.41
C THR A 186 8.82 4.93 -1.66
N VAL A 187 7.51 4.80 -1.53
CA VAL A 187 6.86 3.65 -0.93
C VAL A 187 5.83 3.07 -1.88
N ASP A 188 5.74 1.76 -1.90
CA ASP A 188 4.67 1.01 -2.58
C ASP A 188 4.13 -0.06 -1.65
N LYS A 189 2.88 -0.50 -1.89
CA LYS A 189 2.20 -1.53 -1.12
C LYS A 189 1.45 -2.45 -2.05
N THR A 190 1.61 -3.76 -1.82
CA THR A 190 0.95 -4.79 -2.62
C THR A 190 0.41 -5.91 -1.77
N ILE A 191 -0.60 -6.62 -2.30
CA ILE A 191 -1.10 -7.90 -1.81
C ILE A 191 -1.03 -8.93 -2.93
N PRO A 192 -0.82 -10.23 -2.64
CA PRO A 192 -0.97 -11.30 -3.63
C PRO A 192 -2.37 -11.28 -4.25
N ALA A 193 -2.49 -11.73 -5.48
CA ALA A 193 -3.78 -11.81 -6.15
C ALA A 193 -4.78 -12.72 -5.40
N THR A 194 -4.28 -13.73 -4.68
CA THR A 194 -5.06 -14.64 -3.83
C THR A 194 -5.62 -13.99 -2.58
N ASP A 195 -5.09 -12.85 -2.16
CA ASP A 195 -5.48 -12.15 -0.93
C ASP A 195 -6.37 -10.92 -1.22
N LYS A 196 -6.71 -10.71 -2.50
CA LYS A 196 -7.66 -9.67 -2.92
C LYS A 196 -9.09 -9.97 -2.51
N SER A 197 -9.42 -11.25 -2.40
CA SER A 197 -10.64 -11.73 -1.79
C SER A 197 -10.30 -12.67 -0.65
N ALA A 198 -11.01 -12.59 0.47
CA ALA A 198 -10.72 -13.39 1.65
C ALA A 198 -11.98 -13.68 2.48
N GLN A 199 -11.96 -14.78 3.22
CA GLN A 199 -12.95 -15.11 4.22
C GLN A 199 -12.64 -14.39 5.54
N ILE A 200 -13.67 -14.02 6.32
CA ILE A 200 -13.47 -13.58 7.71
C ILE A 200 -12.70 -14.67 8.47
N GLY A 201 -11.62 -14.26 9.15
CA GLY A 201 -10.67 -15.13 9.84
C GLY A 201 -9.45 -15.51 9.00
N ASP A 202 -9.44 -15.26 7.70
CA ASP A 202 -8.26 -15.52 6.87
C ASP A 202 -7.14 -14.52 7.16
N THR A 203 -5.90 -14.99 6.98
CA THR A 203 -4.68 -14.18 7.14
C THR A 203 -4.25 -13.64 5.78
N ILE A 204 -4.14 -12.33 5.67
CA ILE A 204 -3.76 -11.59 4.48
C ILE A 204 -2.30 -11.18 4.59
N THR A 205 -1.53 -11.38 3.53
CA THR A 205 -0.11 -11.02 3.48
C THR A 205 0.08 -9.71 2.72
N TYR A 206 0.71 -8.73 3.37
CA TYR A 206 1.05 -7.43 2.79
C TYR A 206 2.54 -7.33 2.56
N THR A 207 2.89 -6.71 1.45
CA THR A 207 4.28 -6.35 1.12
C THR A 207 4.38 -4.85 0.93
N ILE A 208 5.21 -4.19 1.76
CA ILE A 208 5.60 -2.79 1.60
C ILE A 208 7.01 -2.76 1.02
N THR A 209 7.21 -1.93 0.02
CA THR A 209 8.51 -1.71 -0.63
C THR A 209 8.91 -0.27 -0.44
N VAL A 210 10.05 -0.01 0.21
CA VAL A 210 10.63 1.33 0.40
C VAL A 210 11.90 1.44 -0.42
N ASN A 211 11.90 2.31 -1.43
CA ASN A 211 13.11 2.59 -2.21
C ASN A 211 13.89 3.71 -1.54
N VAL A 212 15.12 3.43 -1.12
CA VAL A 212 16.02 4.37 -0.46
C VAL A 212 16.94 5.00 -1.52
N PRO A 213 16.84 6.31 -1.78
CA PRO A 213 17.69 6.94 -2.78
C PRO A 213 19.17 6.98 -2.36
N GLU A 214 20.08 7.08 -3.35
CA GLU A 214 21.53 7.22 -3.12
C GLU A 214 21.89 8.46 -2.28
N SER A 215 21.06 9.50 -2.36
CA SER A 215 21.23 10.78 -1.63
C SER A 215 20.61 10.75 -0.23
N ALA A 216 19.89 9.69 0.16
CA ALA A 216 19.21 9.63 1.45
C ALA A 216 20.17 9.81 2.62
N CYS A 217 19.80 10.63 3.59
CA CYS A 217 20.66 10.98 4.73
C CYS A 217 19.89 11.21 6.04
N ASP A 218 18.60 10.89 6.08
CA ASP A 218 17.77 11.08 7.27
C ASP A 218 16.90 9.86 7.53
N GLU A 219 16.24 9.84 8.68
CA GLU A 219 15.32 8.80 9.14
C GLU A 219 14.14 8.62 8.17
N ILE A 220 13.72 7.36 7.98
CA ILE A 220 12.47 7.02 7.30
C ILE A 220 11.54 6.35 8.29
N VAL A 221 10.32 6.90 8.43
CA VAL A 221 9.25 6.32 9.23
C VAL A 221 8.15 5.83 8.30
N VAL A 222 7.95 4.53 8.24
CA VAL A 222 6.81 3.89 7.57
C VAL A 222 5.65 3.89 8.53
N THR A 223 4.52 4.44 8.12
CA THR A 223 3.25 4.42 8.87
C THR A 223 2.23 3.61 8.11
N ASP A 224 1.68 2.62 8.76
CA ASP A 224 0.65 1.74 8.24
C ASP A 224 -0.66 1.93 8.98
N THR A 225 -1.76 1.99 8.24
CA THR A 225 -3.11 2.23 8.78
C THR A 225 -4.11 1.32 8.07
N MET A 226 -4.77 0.50 8.83
CA MET A 226 -5.82 -0.41 8.39
C MET A 226 -7.20 0.08 8.81
N THR A 227 -8.24 -0.25 8.06
CA THR A 227 -9.63 -0.07 8.48
C THR A 227 -10.02 -1.07 9.58
N GLU A 228 -11.14 -0.83 10.26
CA GLU A 228 -11.58 -1.65 11.40
C GLU A 228 -11.79 -3.13 11.08
N GLY A 229 -12.04 -3.47 9.80
CA GLY A 229 -12.19 -4.84 9.32
C GLY A 229 -10.90 -5.67 9.28
N LEU A 230 -9.75 -5.02 9.52
CA LEU A 230 -8.44 -5.64 9.53
C LEU A 230 -7.79 -5.53 10.91
N THR A 231 -7.08 -6.57 11.33
CA THR A 231 -6.32 -6.60 12.58
C THR A 231 -4.88 -6.97 12.28
N PHE A 232 -3.92 -6.12 12.65
CA PHE A 232 -2.49 -6.42 12.53
C PHE A 232 -2.15 -7.71 13.30
N ASN A 233 -1.48 -8.65 12.63
CA ASN A 233 -1.06 -9.91 13.23
C ASN A 233 0.43 -9.90 13.58
N SER A 234 1.32 -9.88 12.57
CA SER A 234 2.77 -9.95 12.82
C SER A 234 3.60 -9.44 11.65
N ILE A 235 4.81 -8.92 11.96
CA ILE A 235 5.86 -8.71 10.96
C ILE A 235 6.53 -10.05 10.67
N THR A 236 6.58 -10.42 9.39
CA THR A 236 7.22 -11.66 8.93
C THR A 236 8.70 -11.42 8.60
N SER A 237 9.02 -10.32 7.93
CA SER A 237 10.41 -9.96 7.60
C SER A 237 10.56 -8.48 7.26
N VAL A 238 11.74 -7.94 7.55
CA VAL A 238 12.19 -6.62 7.09
C VAL A 238 13.58 -6.82 6.49
N LYS A 239 13.69 -6.77 5.17
CA LYS A 239 14.92 -7.15 4.46
C LYS A 239 15.27 -6.18 3.34
N ASN A 240 16.56 -6.16 3.04
CA ASN A 240 17.15 -5.57 1.87
C ASN A 240 17.81 -6.72 1.09
N ASP A 241 17.26 -7.07 -0.08
CA ASP A 241 17.57 -8.32 -0.77
C ASP A 241 17.43 -9.53 0.17
N GLU A 242 18.54 -10.16 0.57
CA GLU A 242 18.55 -11.32 1.46
C GLU A 242 18.92 -10.97 2.93
N ALA A 243 19.36 -9.73 3.20
CA ALA A 243 19.84 -9.32 4.52
C ALA A 243 18.75 -8.68 5.36
N ASP A 244 18.71 -9.01 6.64
CA ASP A 244 17.84 -8.34 7.60
C ASP A 244 18.25 -6.86 7.76
N VAL A 245 17.28 -5.98 7.90
CA VAL A 245 17.48 -4.54 8.10
C VAL A 245 17.06 -4.17 9.50
N ASP A 246 17.96 -3.49 10.22
CA ASP A 246 17.67 -2.97 11.55
C ASP A 246 16.52 -1.97 11.50
N ASN A 247 15.58 -2.10 12.44
CA ASN A 247 14.43 -1.23 12.51
C ASN A 247 13.85 -1.17 13.92
N THR A 248 13.02 -0.15 14.16
CA THR A 248 12.23 -0.05 15.38
C THR A 248 10.76 -0.17 15.02
N PHE A 249 10.12 -1.24 15.46
CA PHE A 249 8.69 -1.47 15.30
C PHE A 249 7.91 -0.92 16.50
N ALA A 250 6.81 -0.21 16.25
CA ALA A 250 5.89 0.25 17.28
C ALA A 250 4.44 0.07 16.81
N LYS A 251 3.66 -0.71 17.57
CA LYS A 251 2.22 -0.88 17.39
C LYS A 251 1.48 0.08 18.30
N THR A 252 0.60 0.91 17.75
CA THR A 252 -0.23 1.85 18.50
C THR A 252 -1.52 1.18 18.97
N ASP A 253 -2.16 0.44 18.07
CA ASP A 253 -3.37 -0.35 18.29
C ASP A 253 -3.45 -1.47 17.24
N ASP A 254 -4.61 -2.11 17.10
CA ASP A 254 -4.79 -3.24 16.19
C ASP A 254 -4.81 -2.84 14.71
N GLN A 255 -5.01 -1.58 14.41
CA GLN A 255 -5.06 -1.03 13.06
C GLN A 255 -3.85 -0.19 12.67
N HIS A 256 -3.01 0.22 13.64
CA HIS A 256 -1.94 1.18 13.38
C HIS A 256 -0.59 0.71 13.90
N PHE A 257 0.40 0.76 13.04
CA PHE A 257 1.79 0.54 13.44
C PHE A 257 2.76 1.45 12.66
N THR A 258 3.97 1.57 13.17
CA THR A 258 5.09 2.24 12.50
C THR A 258 6.32 1.35 12.49
N ILE A 259 7.12 1.52 11.45
CA ILE A 259 8.48 0.95 11.35
C ILE A 259 9.43 2.11 11.06
N THR A 260 10.37 2.31 11.97
CA THR A 260 11.36 3.38 11.86
C THR A 260 12.72 2.81 11.47
N PHE A 261 13.29 3.37 10.41
CA PHE A 261 14.66 3.16 9.99
C PHE A 261 15.46 4.41 10.33
N ASP A 262 16.33 4.32 11.30
CA ASP A 262 17.15 5.44 11.72
C ASP A 262 18.16 5.86 10.65
N LYS A 263 18.79 6.98 10.87
CA LYS A 263 19.75 7.58 9.94
C LYS A 263 20.92 6.64 9.59
N GLU A 264 21.42 5.86 10.55
CA GLU A 264 22.53 4.92 10.33
C GLU A 264 22.10 3.77 9.42
N THR A 265 20.91 3.25 9.67
CA THR A 265 20.26 2.22 8.83
C THR A 265 20.03 2.72 7.41
N ILE A 266 19.52 3.94 7.24
CA ILE A 266 19.30 4.53 5.92
C ILE A 266 20.63 4.74 5.18
N GLU A 267 21.66 5.21 5.85
CA GLU A 267 23.00 5.38 5.27
C GLU A 267 23.57 4.04 4.74
N ALA A 268 23.33 2.94 5.45
CA ALA A 268 23.77 1.60 5.03
C ALA A 268 22.94 1.00 3.88
N ASN A 269 21.75 1.56 3.63
CA ASN A 269 20.78 1.07 2.64
C ASN A 269 20.59 2.01 1.44
N LYS A 270 21.42 3.01 1.27
CA LYS A 270 21.39 3.92 0.12
C LYS A 270 21.41 3.18 -1.22
N GLY A 271 20.56 3.60 -2.14
CA GLY A 271 20.40 3.01 -3.47
C GLY A 271 19.79 1.62 -3.47
N LYS A 272 19.21 1.18 -2.36
CA LYS A 272 18.62 -0.14 -2.20
C LYS A 272 17.13 -0.06 -1.90
N THR A 273 16.47 -1.20 -2.04
CA THR A 273 15.07 -1.38 -1.70
C THR A 273 14.95 -2.16 -0.40
N ILE A 274 14.19 -1.65 0.55
CA ILE A 274 13.81 -2.35 1.77
C ILE A 274 12.42 -2.92 1.57
N THR A 275 12.26 -4.22 1.78
CA THR A 275 11.00 -4.95 1.69
C THR A 275 10.53 -5.36 3.08
N ILE A 276 9.32 -4.97 3.42
CA ILE A 276 8.64 -5.34 4.66
C ILE A 276 7.51 -6.28 4.31
N ILE A 277 7.50 -7.47 4.89
CA ILE A 277 6.40 -8.44 4.76
C ILE A 277 5.77 -8.60 6.13
N TYR A 278 4.47 -8.45 6.20
CA TYR A 278 3.68 -8.63 7.41
C TYR A 278 2.31 -9.22 7.10
N THR A 279 1.59 -9.61 8.13
CA THR A 279 0.25 -10.19 8.00
C THR A 279 -0.76 -9.43 8.85
N ALA A 280 -2.00 -9.40 8.37
CA ALA A 280 -3.18 -8.99 9.12
C ALA A 280 -4.29 -10.04 8.97
N ILE A 281 -5.26 -10.04 9.87
CA ILE A 281 -6.42 -10.93 9.86
C ILE A 281 -7.64 -10.10 9.43
N LEU A 282 -8.42 -10.63 8.49
CA LEU A 282 -9.75 -10.09 8.18
C LEU A 282 -10.68 -10.47 9.32
N ASN A 283 -11.13 -9.50 10.10
CA ASN A 283 -11.85 -9.72 11.35
C ASN A 283 -13.39 -9.62 11.19
N GLU A 284 -14.11 -9.75 12.30
CA GLU A 284 -15.57 -9.75 12.36
C GLU A 284 -16.22 -8.41 11.95
N LYS A 285 -15.45 -7.33 11.87
CA LYS A 285 -15.91 -6.01 11.42
C LYS A 285 -15.67 -5.75 9.95
N ALA A 286 -15.18 -6.76 9.22
CA ALA A 286 -14.95 -6.64 7.80
C ALA A 286 -16.22 -6.20 7.07
N VAL A 287 -16.05 -5.24 6.18
CA VAL A 287 -17.12 -4.74 5.32
C VAL A 287 -17.41 -5.79 4.26
N VAL A 288 -18.63 -6.31 4.28
CA VAL A 288 -19.16 -7.28 3.32
C VAL A 288 -20.07 -6.54 2.37
N ASP A 289 -19.54 -5.94 1.43
CA ASP A 289 -20.15 -5.41 0.22
C ASP A 289 -19.05 -4.65 -0.50
N ALA A 290 -18.47 -5.23 -1.52
CA ALA A 290 -17.71 -4.43 -2.45
C ALA A 290 -18.71 -3.49 -3.13
N ALA A 291 -18.94 -2.36 -2.51
CA ALA A 291 -19.64 -1.29 -3.17
C ALA A 291 -18.86 -0.96 -4.43
N ASP A 292 -19.60 -0.72 -5.49
CA ASP A 292 -19.13 -0.22 -6.77
C ASP A 292 -17.83 0.58 -6.62
N ASP A 293 -16.71 0.12 -7.18
CA ASP A 293 -15.36 0.75 -7.23
C ASP A 293 -15.36 2.26 -7.59
N ASN A 294 -16.52 2.84 -7.83
CA ASN A 294 -16.72 4.23 -8.20
C ASN A 294 -17.22 5.13 -7.06
N ASP A 295 -17.46 4.58 -5.88
CA ASP A 295 -17.86 5.37 -4.71
C ASP A 295 -16.67 5.53 -3.74
N ALA A 296 -15.96 6.64 -3.85
CA ALA A 296 -14.82 6.97 -2.98
C ALA A 296 -15.18 7.09 -1.48
N ASP A 297 -16.47 7.10 -1.16
CA ASP A 297 -17.00 7.18 0.21
C ASP A 297 -17.53 5.80 0.70
N ALA A 298 -17.43 4.74 -0.12
CA ALA A 298 -17.83 3.40 0.28
C ALA A 298 -16.89 2.86 1.38
N ALA A 299 -17.48 2.22 2.38
CA ALA A 299 -16.69 1.54 3.40
C ALA A 299 -16.04 0.29 2.78
N SER A 300 -14.74 0.09 3.01
CA SER A 300 -13.93 -0.98 2.46
C SER A 300 -12.97 -1.57 3.50
N ASN A 301 -12.33 -2.71 3.19
CA ASN A 301 -11.28 -3.26 4.03
C ASN A 301 -9.91 -2.81 3.51
N ASP A 302 -9.64 -1.52 3.69
CA ASP A 302 -8.46 -0.84 3.20
C ASP A 302 -7.27 -1.00 4.12
N ASN A 303 -6.10 -1.05 3.50
CA ASN A 303 -4.83 -0.99 4.19
C ASN A 303 -3.89 -0.01 3.49
N THR A 304 -3.55 1.07 4.18
CA THR A 304 -2.86 2.23 3.63
C THR A 304 -1.48 2.39 4.26
N VAL A 305 -0.47 2.66 3.43
CA VAL A 305 0.88 3.00 3.87
C VAL A 305 1.28 4.38 3.40
N LYS A 306 2.05 5.08 4.21
CA LYS A 306 2.79 6.28 3.84
C LYS A 306 4.14 6.29 4.53
N ILE A 307 5.08 7.09 4.04
CA ILE A 307 6.37 7.33 4.69
C ILE A 307 6.56 8.79 5.01
N ASN A 308 7.22 9.04 6.14
CA ASN A 308 7.85 10.32 6.46
C ASN A 308 9.36 10.15 6.30
N TYR A 309 10.03 11.17 5.74
CA TYR A 309 11.47 11.23 5.58
C TYR A 309 11.99 12.49 6.24
N GLY A 310 12.78 12.33 7.30
CA GLY A 310 13.11 13.41 8.19
C GLY A 310 11.84 14.10 8.73
N ASN A 311 11.96 15.41 9.00
CA ASN A 311 10.83 16.19 9.52
C ASN A 311 10.04 16.94 8.43
N ASN A 312 10.44 16.82 7.17
CA ASN A 312 10.01 17.76 6.13
C ASN A 312 9.28 17.13 4.94
N PHE A 313 9.27 15.83 4.84
CA PHE A 313 8.69 15.10 3.72
C PHE A 313 7.67 14.05 4.17
N GLU A 314 6.54 13.99 3.47
CA GLU A 314 5.57 12.91 3.57
C GLU A 314 5.17 12.46 2.16
N SER A 315 5.18 11.16 1.90
CA SER A 315 4.68 10.57 0.65
C SER A 315 3.17 10.67 0.56
N LYS A 316 2.62 10.58 -0.67
CA LYS A 316 1.21 10.24 -0.82
C LYS A 316 0.94 8.86 -0.24
N PRO A 317 -0.26 8.63 0.28
CA PRO A 317 -0.66 7.31 0.74
C PRO A 317 -0.80 6.34 -0.44
N VAL A 318 -0.42 5.07 -0.20
CA VAL A 318 -0.65 3.94 -1.10
C VAL A 318 -1.59 2.98 -0.39
N THR A 319 -2.73 2.70 -1.01
CA THR A 319 -3.79 1.86 -0.44
C THR A 319 -3.96 0.59 -1.27
N VAL A 320 -4.17 -0.53 -0.60
CA VAL A 320 -4.62 -1.80 -1.17
C VAL A 320 -5.86 -2.25 -0.43
N GLU A 321 -6.73 -2.95 -1.11
CA GLU A 321 -8.03 -3.41 -0.61
C GLU A 321 -8.11 -4.93 -0.61
N THR A 322 -8.84 -5.49 0.36
CA THR A 322 -9.22 -6.90 0.41
C THR A 322 -10.73 -7.00 0.53
N ASP A 323 -11.35 -7.66 -0.43
CA ASP A 323 -12.79 -7.89 -0.48
C ASP A 323 -13.21 -9.09 0.35
N THR A 324 -14.44 -9.07 0.83
CA THR A 324 -15.12 -10.26 1.32
C THR A 324 -16.58 -10.24 0.86
N GLN A 325 -17.10 -11.38 0.48
CA GLN A 325 -18.39 -11.49 -0.19
C GLN A 325 -19.47 -12.09 0.72
N LYS A 326 -20.67 -12.10 0.18
CA LYS A 326 -21.83 -12.81 0.71
C LYS A 326 -22.51 -13.62 -0.39
N PHE A 327 -23.33 -14.57 0.01
CA PHE A 327 -24.32 -15.20 -0.86
C PHE A 327 -25.58 -15.52 -0.06
N THR A 328 -26.65 -15.82 -0.77
CA THR A 328 -27.92 -16.24 -0.16
C THR A 328 -28.32 -17.61 -0.61
N PHE A 329 -29.05 -18.34 0.23
CA PHE A 329 -29.72 -19.55 -0.17
C PHE A 329 -31.07 -19.68 0.48
N ASP A 330 -31.96 -20.45 -0.18
CA ASP A 330 -33.23 -20.83 0.38
C ASP A 330 -33.56 -22.33 0.14
N LYS A 331 -34.42 -22.85 0.95
CA LYS A 331 -34.90 -24.23 0.88
C LYS A 331 -36.35 -24.24 0.46
N VAL A 332 -36.68 -24.99 -0.62
CA VAL A 332 -38.03 -24.99 -1.20
C VAL A 332 -38.54 -26.39 -1.50
N ASP A 333 -39.86 -26.52 -1.63
CA ASP A 333 -40.54 -27.70 -2.17
C ASP A 333 -40.33 -27.74 -3.69
N GLY A 334 -39.78 -28.82 -4.20
CA GLY A 334 -39.52 -28.97 -5.64
C GLY A 334 -40.79 -28.98 -6.51
N ALA A 335 -41.97 -29.17 -5.94
CA ALA A 335 -43.23 -29.21 -6.69
C ALA A 335 -43.86 -27.81 -6.85
N ASP A 336 -43.81 -26.94 -5.84
CA ASP A 336 -44.55 -25.68 -5.82
C ASP A 336 -43.71 -24.48 -5.37
N GLN A 337 -42.43 -24.69 -5.12
CA GLN A 337 -41.43 -23.64 -4.70
C GLN A 337 -41.76 -22.97 -3.35
N THR A 338 -42.63 -23.60 -2.55
CA THR A 338 -42.94 -23.14 -1.19
C THR A 338 -41.70 -23.27 -0.32
N LYS A 339 -41.36 -22.23 0.43
CA LYS A 339 -40.20 -22.24 1.33
C LYS A 339 -40.37 -23.22 2.49
N LEU A 340 -39.36 -24.01 2.76
CA LEU A 340 -39.39 -25.11 3.71
C LEU A 340 -38.56 -24.78 4.97
N PRO A 341 -39.19 -24.76 6.16
CA PRO A 341 -38.46 -24.75 7.42
C PRO A 341 -38.00 -26.14 7.85
N GLY A 342 -36.95 -26.21 8.67
CA GLY A 342 -36.53 -27.43 9.36
C GLY A 342 -35.57 -28.34 8.59
N ALA A 343 -35.01 -27.90 7.46
CA ALA A 343 -33.81 -28.50 6.89
C ALA A 343 -32.59 -28.04 7.68
N VAL A 344 -31.58 -28.89 7.80
CA VAL A 344 -30.33 -28.57 8.46
C VAL A 344 -29.18 -28.65 7.44
N PHE A 345 -28.33 -27.63 7.43
CA PHE A 345 -27.18 -27.53 6.54
C PHE A 345 -25.88 -27.27 7.32
N GLU A 346 -24.80 -27.82 6.81
CA GLU A 346 -23.45 -27.39 7.13
C GLU A 346 -22.89 -26.57 5.97
N LEU A 347 -22.18 -25.45 6.29
CA LEU A 347 -21.35 -24.77 5.33
C LEU A 347 -19.93 -25.32 5.43
N GLN A 348 -19.39 -25.83 4.33
CA GLN A 348 -18.07 -26.44 4.30
C GLN A 348 -17.13 -25.71 3.33
N ARG A 349 -15.86 -25.57 3.73
CA ARG A 349 -14.73 -25.17 2.88
C ARG A 349 -13.76 -26.35 2.81
N GLU A 350 -13.47 -26.85 1.60
CA GLU A 350 -12.58 -27.99 1.38
C GLU A 350 -12.98 -29.25 2.20
N GLY A 351 -14.26 -29.46 2.36
CA GLY A 351 -14.83 -30.62 3.09
C GLY A 351 -14.80 -30.50 4.62
N THR A 352 -14.42 -29.33 5.15
CA THR A 352 -14.44 -29.04 6.60
C THR A 352 -15.59 -28.10 6.91
N ALA A 353 -16.44 -28.46 7.87
CA ALA A 353 -17.52 -27.60 8.35
C ALA A 353 -16.96 -26.36 9.01
N LEU A 354 -17.52 -25.19 8.68
CA LEU A 354 -17.15 -23.91 9.22
C LEU A 354 -17.98 -23.58 10.47
N GLU A 355 -17.32 -22.95 11.43
CA GLU A 355 -17.99 -22.33 12.58
C GLU A 355 -18.58 -20.98 12.14
N LEU A 356 -19.82 -20.73 12.51
CA LEU A 356 -20.59 -19.56 12.13
C LEU A 356 -21.09 -18.82 13.37
N ILE A 357 -21.23 -17.51 13.25
CA ILE A 357 -21.98 -16.66 14.19
C ILE A 357 -23.35 -16.36 13.59
N GLU A 358 -24.43 -16.61 14.34
CA GLU A 358 -25.76 -16.20 13.98
C GLU A 358 -25.96 -14.71 14.27
N VAL A 359 -25.94 -13.88 13.23
CA VAL A 359 -26.07 -12.42 13.33
C VAL A 359 -27.55 -12.01 13.48
N ALA A 360 -28.43 -12.66 12.74
CA ALA A 360 -29.88 -12.50 12.85
C ALA A 360 -30.54 -13.88 12.85
N ALA A 361 -31.37 -14.13 13.84
CA ALA A 361 -31.93 -15.43 14.15
C ALA A 361 -32.61 -16.13 12.94
N GLY A 362 -32.00 -17.22 12.47
CA GLY A 362 -32.44 -18.03 11.35
C GLY A 362 -32.42 -17.32 9.99
N GLU A 363 -31.72 -16.19 9.85
CA GLU A 363 -31.74 -15.42 8.60
C GLU A 363 -30.34 -15.03 8.13
N THR A 364 -29.43 -14.63 9.06
CA THR A 364 -28.12 -14.12 8.68
C THR A 364 -27.03 -14.74 9.54
N TYR A 365 -26.04 -15.28 8.90
CA TYR A 365 -24.85 -15.86 9.50
C TYR A 365 -23.60 -15.20 8.91
N ARG A 366 -22.52 -15.22 9.66
CA ARG A 366 -21.17 -14.91 9.17
C ARG A 366 -20.19 -15.97 9.64
N ILE A 367 -19.06 -16.02 8.96
CA ILE A 367 -17.95 -16.88 9.40
C ILE A 367 -17.44 -16.37 10.75
N ALA A 368 -17.14 -17.29 11.67
CA ALA A 368 -16.51 -16.99 12.95
C ALA A 368 -14.98 -16.89 12.80
N THR A 369 -14.38 -15.95 13.49
CA THR A 369 -12.89 -15.87 13.58
C THR A 369 -12.36 -16.92 14.56
N ALA A 370 -11.06 -17.24 14.46
CA ALA A 370 -10.43 -18.18 15.38
C ALA A 370 -10.48 -17.68 16.85
N GLU A 371 -10.44 -16.38 17.07
CA GLU A 371 -10.56 -15.78 18.40
C GLU A 371 -11.96 -15.97 18.97
N GLU A 372 -13.01 -15.78 18.14
CA GLU A 372 -14.39 -15.99 18.56
C GLU A 372 -14.68 -17.46 18.85
N ILE A 373 -14.12 -18.38 18.08
CA ILE A 373 -14.23 -19.83 18.34
C ILE A 373 -13.57 -20.21 19.66
N ALA A 374 -12.48 -19.55 20.01
CA ALA A 374 -11.76 -19.79 21.26
C ALA A 374 -12.40 -19.13 22.48
N ASP A 375 -13.28 -18.14 22.28
CA ASP A 375 -13.98 -17.44 23.36
C ASP A 375 -15.24 -18.19 23.78
N GLU A 376 -15.18 -18.91 24.91
CA GLU A 376 -16.31 -19.67 25.46
C GLU A 376 -17.56 -18.81 25.75
N SER A 377 -17.46 -17.49 25.78
CA SER A 377 -18.59 -16.58 25.97
C SER A 377 -19.36 -16.31 24.68
N ILE A 378 -18.78 -16.63 23.51
CA ILE A 378 -19.39 -16.48 22.19
C ILE A 378 -19.99 -17.82 21.76
N THR A 379 -21.23 -17.77 21.27
CA THR A 379 -21.89 -18.99 20.76
C THR A 379 -21.67 -19.10 19.27
N THR A 380 -20.95 -20.13 18.84
CA THR A 380 -20.82 -20.52 17.45
C THR A 380 -21.74 -21.69 17.10
N VAL A 381 -22.05 -21.84 15.83
CA VAL A 381 -22.84 -22.98 15.30
C VAL A 381 -22.16 -23.52 14.04
N THR A 382 -22.18 -24.83 13.88
CA THR A 382 -21.76 -25.51 12.64
C THR A 382 -22.95 -25.86 11.74
N GLU A 383 -24.15 -25.79 12.28
CA GLU A 383 -25.38 -26.15 11.60
C GLU A 383 -26.33 -24.97 11.42
N ILE A 384 -26.90 -24.85 10.24
CA ILE A 384 -27.88 -23.83 9.87
C ILE A 384 -29.21 -24.50 9.71
N THR A 385 -30.22 -24.16 10.52
CA THR A 385 -31.59 -24.67 10.38
C THR A 385 -32.45 -23.68 9.60
N THR A 386 -33.08 -24.14 8.51
CA THR A 386 -33.94 -23.28 7.70
C THR A 386 -35.24 -22.93 8.44
N THR A 387 -35.65 -21.67 8.32
CA THR A 387 -36.86 -21.12 9.00
C THR A 387 -37.99 -20.84 8.02
N GLY A 388 -37.81 -21.15 6.73
CA GLY A 388 -38.72 -20.75 5.65
C GLY A 388 -38.45 -19.32 5.15
N LYS A 389 -37.32 -18.75 5.50
CA LYS A 389 -36.81 -17.48 4.99
C LYS A 389 -35.55 -17.73 4.16
N VAL A 390 -35.15 -16.71 3.39
CA VAL A 390 -33.85 -16.69 2.73
C VAL A 390 -32.78 -16.56 3.78
N ILE A 391 -31.72 -17.33 3.64
CA ILE A 391 -30.54 -17.28 4.55
C ILE A 391 -29.42 -16.60 3.84
N THR A 392 -28.80 -15.66 4.53
CA THR A 392 -27.62 -14.90 4.07
C THR A 392 -26.37 -15.40 4.81
N ILE A 393 -25.31 -15.67 4.06
CA ILE A 393 -23.98 -16.00 4.57
C ILE A 393 -23.02 -14.88 4.21
N ASN A 394 -22.48 -14.21 5.20
CA ASN A 394 -21.53 -13.10 5.06
C ASN A 394 -20.09 -13.53 5.36
N GLY A 395 -19.13 -12.81 4.77
CA GLY A 395 -17.72 -12.95 5.10
C GLY A 395 -17.08 -14.17 4.43
N VAL A 396 -17.45 -14.46 3.20
CA VAL A 396 -16.93 -15.57 2.40
C VAL A 396 -15.96 -15.06 1.33
N ASP A 397 -15.03 -15.90 0.94
CA ASP A 397 -14.05 -15.62 -0.12
C ASP A 397 -14.65 -15.87 -1.50
N GLY A 398 -14.64 -14.87 -2.39
CA GLY A 398 -15.16 -14.96 -3.76
C GLY A 398 -14.36 -15.88 -4.69
N ASP A 399 -13.12 -16.18 -4.33
CA ASP A 399 -12.26 -17.05 -5.13
C ASP A 399 -12.41 -18.53 -4.77
N VAL A 400 -13.05 -18.84 -3.63
CA VAL A 400 -13.25 -20.18 -3.10
C VAL A 400 -14.67 -20.71 -3.41
N THR A 401 -14.78 -22.01 -3.70
CA THR A 401 -16.05 -22.69 -3.77
C THR A 401 -16.36 -23.35 -2.43
N TYR A 402 -17.45 -22.92 -1.82
CA TYR A 402 -18.03 -23.53 -0.60
C TYR A 402 -19.00 -24.61 -0.97
N GLN A 403 -19.37 -25.46 0.00
CA GLN A 403 -20.38 -26.47 -0.13
C GLN A 403 -21.43 -26.30 0.96
N LEU A 404 -22.70 -26.17 0.55
CA LEU A 404 -23.86 -26.31 1.43
C LEU A 404 -24.25 -27.79 1.47
N VAL A 405 -24.01 -28.46 2.58
CA VAL A 405 -24.30 -29.88 2.76
C VAL A 405 -25.56 -30.03 3.58
N GLU A 406 -26.63 -30.58 2.99
CA GLU A 406 -27.86 -30.89 3.71
C GLU A 406 -27.65 -32.13 4.58
N THR A 407 -27.68 -31.97 5.90
CA THR A 407 -27.50 -33.05 6.88
C THR A 407 -28.84 -33.64 7.35
N GLN A 408 -29.92 -32.85 7.25
CA GLN A 408 -31.26 -33.27 7.59
C GLN A 408 -32.31 -32.61 6.68
N ALA A 409 -33.19 -33.44 6.08
CA ALA A 409 -34.32 -32.93 5.31
C ALA A 409 -35.44 -32.39 6.20
N PRO A 410 -36.27 -31.46 5.68
CA PRO A 410 -37.49 -31.02 6.36
C PRO A 410 -38.45 -32.18 6.66
N THR A 411 -39.21 -32.05 7.72
CA THR A 411 -40.20 -33.10 8.08
C THR A 411 -41.18 -33.38 6.94
N GLY A 412 -41.27 -34.62 6.51
CA GLY A 412 -42.12 -35.06 5.41
C GLY A 412 -41.48 -35.01 4.02
N TYR A 413 -40.24 -34.65 3.93
CA TYR A 413 -39.46 -34.64 2.70
C TYR A 413 -38.34 -35.69 2.74
N ASN A 414 -37.91 -36.11 1.56
CA ASN A 414 -36.77 -37.01 1.42
C ASN A 414 -35.47 -36.21 1.33
N MET A 415 -34.41 -36.81 1.83
CA MET A 415 -33.05 -36.32 1.50
C MET A 415 -32.85 -36.40 -0.02
N PRO A 416 -32.24 -35.39 -0.66
CA PRO A 416 -31.89 -35.45 -2.07
C PRO A 416 -30.78 -36.49 -2.30
N GLU A 417 -30.67 -37.01 -3.54
CA GLU A 417 -29.57 -37.92 -3.90
C GLU A 417 -28.20 -37.27 -3.76
N THR A 418 -28.13 -35.98 -4.11
CA THR A 418 -26.95 -35.14 -3.92
C THR A 418 -27.23 -34.19 -2.77
N THR A 419 -26.58 -34.43 -1.63
CA THR A 419 -26.78 -33.65 -0.41
C THR A 419 -25.90 -32.36 -0.36
N SER A 420 -24.93 -32.21 -1.29
CA SER A 420 -24.05 -31.10 -1.37
C SER A 420 -24.39 -30.18 -2.55
N THR A 421 -24.46 -28.89 -2.33
CA THR A 421 -24.64 -27.85 -3.34
C THR A 421 -23.47 -26.90 -3.29
N ASP A 422 -22.80 -26.69 -4.43
CA ASP A 422 -21.67 -25.77 -4.53
C ASP A 422 -22.15 -24.31 -4.48
N ALA A 423 -21.48 -23.53 -3.70
CA ALA A 423 -21.65 -22.07 -3.56
C ALA A 423 -20.33 -21.37 -3.86
N LYS A 424 -20.19 -20.80 -5.04
CA LYS A 424 -19.07 -19.92 -5.36
C LYS A 424 -19.56 -18.49 -5.37
N PRO A 425 -19.24 -17.69 -4.34
CA PRO A 425 -19.70 -16.32 -4.26
C PRO A 425 -19.25 -15.51 -5.48
N ALA A 426 -20.08 -14.58 -5.91
CA ALA A 426 -19.75 -13.66 -6.99
C ALA A 426 -19.27 -12.34 -6.38
N THR A 427 -18.36 -11.65 -7.05
CA THR A 427 -17.78 -10.38 -6.60
C THR A 427 -18.81 -9.26 -6.45
N ASP A 428 -19.95 -9.38 -7.14
CA ASP A 428 -21.09 -8.45 -7.05
C ASP A 428 -22.13 -8.85 -5.97
N ASN A 429 -21.83 -9.88 -5.17
CA ASN A 429 -22.71 -10.37 -4.10
C ASN A 429 -24.13 -10.83 -4.55
N THR A 430 -24.28 -11.18 -5.81
CA THR A 430 -25.59 -11.53 -6.40
C THR A 430 -25.89 -13.02 -6.37
N LEU A 431 -25.00 -13.88 -5.83
CA LEU A 431 -25.24 -15.32 -5.81
C LEU A 431 -26.45 -15.68 -4.93
N GLU A 432 -27.48 -16.23 -5.56
CA GLU A 432 -28.67 -16.78 -4.92
C GLU A 432 -28.80 -18.26 -5.25
N ILE A 433 -28.91 -19.12 -4.24
CA ILE A 433 -28.99 -20.57 -4.40
C ILE A 433 -30.35 -21.08 -3.93
N THR A 434 -31.05 -21.79 -4.77
CA THR A 434 -32.31 -22.48 -4.40
C THR A 434 -32.06 -23.98 -4.29
N ILE A 435 -32.33 -24.55 -3.12
CA ILE A 435 -32.17 -25.99 -2.84
C ILE A 435 -33.53 -26.63 -2.66
N GLU A 436 -33.84 -27.65 -3.48
CA GLU A 436 -35.13 -28.31 -3.52
C GLU A 436 -35.14 -29.63 -2.75
N ASN A 437 -36.25 -29.93 -2.02
CA ASN A 437 -36.55 -31.26 -1.57
C ASN A 437 -37.94 -31.69 -2.08
N ASN A 438 -38.09 -32.98 -2.31
CA ASN A 438 -39.34 -33.58 -2.76
C ASN A 438 -40.01 -34.37 -1.63
N LYS A 439 -41.31 -34.27 -1.55
CA LYS A 439 -42.12 -35.08 -0.61
C LYS A 439 -41.89 -36.56 -0.83
N GLY A 440 -41.77 -37.30 0.23
CA GLY A 440 -41.75 -38.77 0.17
C GLY A 440 -43.00 -39.30 -0.48
N THR A 441 -42.84 -40.20 -1.43
CA THR A 441 -44.01 -40.97 -1.94
C THR A 441 -44.54 -41.90 -0.87
N VAL A 442 -45.82 -41.83 -0.61
CA VAL A 442 -46.46 -42.83 0.25
C VAL A 442 -46.25 -44.23 -0.41
N LEU A 443 -45.49 -45.06 0.27
CA LEU A 443 -45.31 -46.43 -0.22
C LEU A 443 -46.73 -47.13 -0.37
N PRO A 444 -46.98 -47.71 -1.52
CA PRO A 444 -48.28 -48.43 -1.70
C PRO A 444 -48.41 -49.41 -0.58
N SER A 445 -49.53 -49.35 0.15
CA SER A 445 -49.91 -50.40 1.13
C SER A 445 -50.02 -51.72 0.41
N THR A 446 -49.01 -52.57 0.55
CA THR A 446 -49.02 -53.91 -0.04
C THR A 446 -50.09 -54.86 0.62
N GLY A 447 -50.82 -54.34 1.65
CA GLY A 447 -51.79 -55.14 2.43
C GLY A 447 -53.27 -55.03 2.00
N GLY A 448 -53.60 -54.06 1.07
CA GLY A 448 -55.01 -53.69 0.92
C GLY A 448 -55.89 -54.57 -0.01
N MET A 449 -55.46 -55.06 -1.14
CA MET A 449 -56.30 -55.81 -2.07
C MET A 449 -55.76 -57.19 -2.48
N GLY A 450 -54.44 -57.36 -2.48
CA GLY A 450 -53.79 -58.58 -2.92
C GLY A 450 -54.07 -59.73 -1.97
N THR A 451 -53.96 -59.54 -0.66
CA THR A 451 -54.25 -60.60 0.34
C THR A 451 -55.71 -61.02 0.38
N THR A 452 -56.64 -60.07 0.25
CA THR A 452 -58.09 -60.39 0.21
C THR A 452 -58.42 -61.24 -1.01
N ILE A 453 -57.87 -60.96 -2.18
CA ILE A 453 -58.07 -61.79 -3.39
C ILE A 453 -57.48 -63.19 -3.21
N PHE A 454 -56.29 -63.30 -2.59
CA PHE A 454 -55.72 -64.62 -2.30
C PHE A 454 -56.53 -65.42 -1.29
N TYR A 455 -57.10 -64.78 -0.24
CA TYR A 455 -58.03 -65.47 0.68
C TYR A 455 -59.33 -65.87 0.02
N VAL A 456 -59.94 -65.08 -0.85
CA VAL A 456 -61.14 -65.39 -1.59
C VAL A 456 -60.88 -66.51 -2.58
N ILE A 457 -59.82 -66.43 -3.37
CA ILE A 457 -59.49 -67.53 -4.33
C ILE A 457 -59.10 -68.80 -3.60
N GLY A 458 -58.28 -68.69 -2.53
CA GLY A 458 -57.95 -69.90 -1.72
C GLY A 458 -59.15 -70.55 -1.06
N GLY A 459 -60.08 -69.76 -0.53
CA GLY A 459 -61.35 -70.24 0.02
C GLY A 459 -62.21 -70.93 -1.02
N LEU A 460 -62.36 -70.40 -2.23
CA LEU A 460 -63.11 -71.03 -3.34
C LEU A 460 -62.46 -72.34 -3.81
N LEU A 461 -61.14 -72.41 -3.85
CA LEU A 461 -60.41 -73.64 -4.19
C LEU A 461 -60.60 -74.72 -3.15
N ILE A 462 -60.62 -74.40 -1.86
CA ILE A 462 -60.87 -75.33 -0.77
C ILE A 462 -62.29 -75.85 -0.85
N ILE A 463 -63.30 -74.99 -1.07
CA ILE A 463 -64.68 -75.37 -1.24
C ILE A 463 -64.83 -76.23 -2.50
N GLY A 464 -64.28 -75.87 -3.62
CA GLY A 464 -64.27 -76.63 -4.86
C GLY A 464 -63.67 -78.04 -4.71
N ALA A 465 -62.51 -78.12 -4.03
CA ALA A 465 -61.87 -79.42 -3.73
C ALA A 465 -62.72 -80.27 -2.80
N GLY A 466 -63.37 -79.63 -1.82
CA GLY A 466 -64.34 -80.36 -0.95
C GLY A 466 -65.53 -80.94 -1.70
N ILE A 467 -66.12 -80.17 -2.61
CA ILE A 467 -67.25 -80.63 -3.46
C ILE A 467 -66.80 -81.78 -4.38
N VAL A 468 -65.65 -81.71 -5.01
CA VAL A 468 -65.12 -82.78 -5.86
C VAL A 468 -64.83 -84.04 -5.05
N LEU A 469 -64.29 -83.91 -3.85
CA LEU A 469 -64.05 -85.04 -2.95
C LEU A 469 -65.41 -85.77 -2.54
N VAL A 470 -66.35 -84.95 -2.18
CA VAL A 470 -67.69 -85.51 -1.83
C VAL A 470 -68.41 -86.17 -3.05
N ALA A 471 -68.31 -85.52 -4.23
CA ALA A 471 -68.85 -86.07 -5.48
C ALA A 471 -68.14 -87.37 -5.90
N ARG A 472 -66.81 -87.48 -5.75
CA ARG A 472 -66.07 -88.72 -6.00
C ARG A 472 -66.45 -89.86 -5.03
N ARG A 473 -66.67 -89.52 -3.74
CA ARG A 473 -67.15 -90.56 -2.78
C ARG A 473 -68.54 -91.10 -3.12
N LYS A 474 -69.48 -90.27 -3.57
CA LYS A 474 -70.81 -90.67 -4.01
C LYS A 474 -70.83 -91.40 -5.33
N ALA A 475 -69.80 -91.37 -6.13
CA ALA A 475 -69.72 -92.10 -7.41
C ALA A 475 -69.05 -93.49 -7.27
N HIS A 476 -68.59 -93.82 -6.05
CA HIS A 476 -67.95 -95.12 -5.74
C HIS A 476 -68.76 -96.02 -4.77
N ASP A 477 -69.93 -95.51 -4.27
CA ASP A 477 -70.99 -96.31 -3.64
C ASP A 477 -72.10 -96.58 -4.69
#